data_bc4c8ea04ac64e6c2814192b6f12c6eb
#
_entry.id   bc4c8ea04ac64e6c2814192b6f12c6eb
#
_cell.length_a   1.000
_cell.length_b   1.000
_cell.length_c   1.000
_cell.angle_alpha   90.00
_cell.angle_beta   90.00
_cell.angle_gamma   90.00
#
_symmetry.space_group_name_H-M   'P 1'
#
loop_
_entity.id
_entity.type
_entity.pdbx_description
1 polymer ?
#
loop_
_entity_poly.entity_id
_entity_poly.type
_entity_poly.pdbx_seq_one_letter_code
_entity_poly.pdbx_strand_id
1 'polypeptide(L)'
;YYPEQWDSSQWERDLKKMSEMGIKFTHFAEFAWAMMEPEEGKYDFEWLDRAVSLAEKYGLKVIMCTPTPTPPAWLSKKYPDILIQRDNGVSIQHGRRQHASWSSDRYRRYVENIVSRLAMRYGNHPAVIGWQIDNEPGHYGVVDYSENAQIKFRVWLQKKYGTIDKLNDTWGTSFWSETYQDFDQVRLPSQQEVPDKPNPHAMLDLNRFMADELAGFVNMQADILRQHINKDQWITTNLIPVFNPVDPVRIDHTDFLTYTRYLVTGHNQGIGSQGFRMGIPEDLGFSNDQFRNRVGKTFGVMELQPGQVNWGVYNPQPLPGAVRMWVYHVFAGGGKFVCNYRFRQPLKGSEQYHYGMIMTDGVTLSPGGEEYVRITQEMKKLRAAYDKKSRMPKQLASRRIGLLFDMNNYWEMEFQRQTDQWWTMPHIHKYYNLLKSFAAPVDVISEKEDFSGYPFLIAPAYQLLDNNLVERWTEYVKNGGHLILTCRTGQKDRNAKLWEAPLAAPIHQLAGINSLYYDHLPHNLYGKVDFGGMEYAWNNWADVLTPSAGTDVWAVYADQFYKGAASVIHR
;
A
#
# COMPACT_ATOMS: atom_id res chain seq x y z
N TYR A 1 -11.57 -19.28 -1.57
CA TYR A 1 -12.19 -20.24 -2.49
C TYR A 1 -13.21 -19.52 -3.35
N TYR A 2 -13.32 -19.90 -4.62
CA TYR A 2 -14.18 -19.28 -5.62
C TYR A 2 -15.18 -20.33 -6.13
N PRO A 3 -16.34 -20.48 -5.47
CA PRO A 3 -17.33 -21.48 -5.87
C PRO A 3 -17.74 -21.36 -7.34
N GLU A 4 -17.85 -20.14 -7.85
CA GLU A 4 -18.23 -19.82 -9.23
C GLU A 4 -17.27 -20.36 -10.29
N GLN A 5 -16.07 -20.77 -9.91
CA GLN A 5 -15.08 -21.34 -10.84
C GLN A 5 -15.16 -22.87 -10.95
N TRP A 6 -15.98 -23.52 -10.12
CA TRP A 6 -16.05 -24.98 -10.00
C TRP A 6 -17.48 -25.48 -10.16
N ASP A 7 -17.59 -26.71 -10.70
CA ASP A 7 -18.86 -27.42 -10.70
C ASP A 7 -19.38 -27.56 -9.25
N SER A 8 -20.67 -27.32 -9.06
CA SER A 8 -21.28 -27.28 -7.74
C SER A 8 -21.25 -28.65 -7.00
N SER A 9 -21.06 -29.76 -7.71
CA SER A 9 -20.86 -31.08 -7.11
C SER A 9 -19.53 -31.23 -6.38
N GLN A 10 -18.57 -30.34 -6.65
CA GLN A 10 -17.24 -30.36 -6.04
C GLN A 10 -17.12 -29.48 -4.78
N TRP A 11 -18.05 -28.55 -4.57
CA TRP A 11 -17.97 -27.56 -3.48
C TRP A 11 -17.92 -28.21 -2.10
N GLU A 12 -18.76 -29.24 -1.88
CA GLU A 12 -18.81 -29.93 -0.60
C GLU A 12 -17.50 -30.63 -0.26
N ARG A 13 -16.89 -31.31 -1.23
CA ARG A 13 -15.57 -31.94 -1.09
C ARG A 13 -14.50 -30.89 -0.72
N ASP A 14 -14.48 -29.78 -1.45
CA ASP A 14 -13.45 -28.75 -1.29
C ASP A 14 -13.57 -28.03 0.07
N LEU A 15 -14.78 -27.66 0.49
CA LEU A 15 -15.02 -27.02 1.79
C LEU A 15 -14.79 -27.98 2.98
N LYS A 16 -15.18 -29.27 2.83
CA LYS A 16 -14.84 -30.30 3.79
C LYS A 16 -13.31 -30.43 3.94
N LYS A 17 -12.58 -30.46 2.84
CA LYS A 17 -11.12 -30.54 2.84
C LYS A 17 -10.47 -29.33 3.54
N MET A 18 -10.99 -28.12 3.34
CA MET A 18 -10.54 -26.92 4.09
C MET A 18 -10.67 -27.13 5.59
N SER A 19 -11.83 -27.59 6.05
CA SER A 19 -12.07 -27.85 7.47
C SER A 19 -11.13 -28.91 8.03
N GLU A 20 -10.91 -29.99 7.30
CA GLU A 20 -9.96 -31.07 7.66
C GLU A 20 -8.52 -30.56 7.77
N MET A 21 -8.11 -29.62 6.92
CA MET A 21 -6.80 -28.96 6.98
C MET A 21 -6.67 -27.99 8.17
N GLY A 22 -7.75 -27.75 8.93
CA GLY A 22 -7.79 -26.84 10.06
C GLY A 22 -7.96 -25.37 9.69
N ILE A 23 -8.26 -25.06 8.44
CA ILE A 23 -8.62 -23.72 7.96
C ILE A 23 -9.90 -23.27 8.66
N LYS A 24 -10.00 -22.00 9.05
CA LYS A 24 -11.11 -21.48 9.86
C LYS A 24 -12.10 -20.65 9.06
N PHE A 25 -11.66 -20.05 7.97
CA PHE A 25 -12.51 -19.18 7.15
C PHE A 25 -12.03 -19.16 5.71
N THR A 26 -12.93 -18.79 4.83
CA THR A 26 -12.69 -18.56 3.41
C THR A 26 -13.39 -17.27 2.99
N HIS A 27 -13.10 -16.75 1.80
CA HIS A 27 -13.86 -15.62 1.26
C HIS A 27 -14.56 -16.01 -0.05
N PHE A 28 -15.71 -15.38 -0.29
CA PHE A 28 -16.60 -15.63 -1.43
C PHE A 28 -17.03 -14.32 -2.09
N ALA A 29 -17.45 -14.42 -3.34
CA ALA A 29 -18.13 -13.41 -4.13
C ALA A 29 -17.25 -12.34 -4.80
N GLU A 30 -15.97 -12.28 -4.52
CA GLU A 30 -15.02 -11.23 -4.93
C GLU A 30 -15.06 -10.88 -6.43
N PHE A 31 -15.23 -11.87 -7.29
CA PHE A 31 -15.25 -11.71 -8.74
C PHE A 31 -16.54 -12.23 -9.41
N ALA A 32 -17.62 -12.32 -8.65
CA ALA A 32 -18.81 -13.05 -9.07
C ALA A 32 -20.01 -12.14 -9.45
N TRP A 33 -19.80 -10.83 -9.75
CA TRP A 33 -20.92 -9.94 -10.06
C TRP A 33 -21.78 -10.45 -11.22
N ALA A 34 -21.15 -10.92 -12.31
CA ALA A 34 -21.89 -11.43 -13.47
C ALA A 34 -22.78 -12.65 -13.16
N MET A 35 -22.44 -13.46 -12.13
CA MET A 35 -23.31 -14.56 -11.67
C MET A 35 -24.42 -14.06 -10.75
N MET A 36 -24.13 -13.06 -9.90
CA MET A 36 -25.11 -12.48 -8.99
C MET A 36 -26.13 -11.58 -9.70
N GLU A 37 -25.75 -10.95 -10.80
CA GLU A 37 -26.59 -10.10 -11.63
C GLU A 37 -26.31 -10.37 -13.11
N PRO A 38 -26.82 -11.52 -13.65
CA PRO A 38 -26.58 -11.91 -15.05
C PRO A 38 -27.19 -10.96 -16.08
N GLU A 39 -28.24 -10.26 -15.72
CA GLU A 39 -28.88 -9.19 -16.47
C GLU A 39 -29.22 -8.03 -15.53
N GLU A 40 -29.27 -6.83 -16.06
CA GLU A 40 -29.59 -5.63 -15.27
C GLU A 40 -30.86 -5.79 -14.44
N GLY A 41 -30.73 -5.67 -13.14
CA GLY A 41 -31.83 -5.77 -12.18
C GLY A 41 -32.34 -7.19 -11.90
N LYS A 42 -31.79 -8.23 -12.56
CA LYS A 42 -32.10 -9.63 -12.29
C LYS A 42 -31.01 -10.25 -11.43
N TYR A 43 -31.35 -10.57 -10.21
CA TYR A 43 -30.40 -11.08 -9.21
C TYR A 43 -30.60 -12.56 -8.95
N ASP A 44 -29.48 -13.31 -8.92
CA ASP A 44 -29.42 -14.73 -8.53
C ASP A 44 -28.37 -14.93 -7.45
N PHE A 45 -28.83 -15.24 -6.24
CA PHE A 45 -27.98 -15.54 -5.09
C PHE A 45 -28.10 -17.00 -4.63
N GLU A 46 -28.91 -17.85 -5.26
CA GLU A 46 -29.15 -19.22 -4.80
C GLU A 46 -27.88 -20.06 -4.75
N TRP A 47 -27.03 -19.91 -5.72
CA TRP A 47 -25.72 -20.57 -5.74
C TRP A 47 -24.82 -20.13 -4.57
N LEU A 48 -24.84 -18.84 -4.21
CA LEU A 48 -24.04 -18.29 -3.12
C LEU A 48 -24.61 -18.71 -1.77
N ASP A 49 -25.94 -18.76 -1.61
CA ASP A 49 -26.60 -19.32 -0.42
C ASP A 49 -26.14 -20.75 -0.16
N ARG A 50 -26.12 -21.57 -1.21
CA ARG A 50 -25.65 -22.94 -1.11
C ARG A 50 -24.17 -23.01 -0.71
N ALA A 51 -23.31 -22.18 -1.27
CA ALA A 51 -21.88 -22.12 -0.91
C ALA A 51 -21.67 -21.72 0.55
N VAL A 52 -22.40 -20.70 1.02
CA VAL A 52 -22.35 -20.22 2.42
C VAL A 52 -22.88 -21.29 3.38
N SER A 53 -23.99 -21.96 3.05
CA SER A 53 -24.53 -23.07 3.85
C SER A 53 -23.57 -24.25 3.95
N LEU A 54 -22.88 -24.58 2.88
CA LEU A 54 -21.84 -25.63 2.90
C LEU A 54 -20.65 -25.22 3.76
N ALA A 55 -20.21 -23.96 3.70
CA ALA A 55 -19.15 -23.47 4.57
C ALA A 55 -19.57 -23.59 6.05
N GLU A 56 -20.79 -23.17 6.39
CA GLU A 56 -21.34 -23.31 7.74
C GLU A 56 -21.42 -24.76 8.20
N LYS A 57 -21.92 -25.67 7.34
CA LYS A 57 -21.98 -27.12 7.59
C LYS A 57 -20.64 -27.69 8.04
N TYR A 58 -19.55 -27.23 7.46
CA TYR A 58 -18.19 -27.68 7.78
C TYR A 58 -17.47 -26.81 8.82
N GLY A 59 -18.20 -25.91 9.51
CA GLY A 59 -17.66 -25.06 10.57
C GLY A 59 -16.70 -23.98 10.09
N LEU A 60 -16.72 -23.66 8.79
CA LEU A 60 -15.97 -22.56 8.20
C LEU A 60 -16.75 -21.25 8.36
N LYS A 61 -16.02 -20.17 8.62
CA LYS A 61 -16.55 -18.82 8.56
C LYS A 61 -16.28 -18.23 7.17
N VAL A 62 -17.10 -17.25 6.79
CA VAL A 62 -17.03 -16.60 5.48
C VAL A 62 -16.70 -15.12 5.65
N ILE A 63 -15.71 -14.65 4.92
CA ILE A 63 -15.52 -13.24 4.60
C ILE A 63 -16.25 -12.99 3.29
N MET A 64 -17.30 -12.17 3.33
CA MET A 64 -18.05 -11.83 2.14
C MET A 64 -17.34 -10.68 1.42
N CYS A 65 -17.17 -10.81 0.09
CA CYS A 65 -16.50 -9.78 -0.70
C CYS A 65 -17.49 -9.01 -1.56
N THR A 66 -17.29 -7.70 -1.71
CA THR A 66 -18.04 -6.94 -2.71
C THR A 66 -17.45 -7.21 -4.09
N PRO A 67 -18.27 -7.47 -5.13
CA PRO A 67 -17.78 -7.94 -6.44
C PRO A 67 -17.36 -6.82 -7.37
N THR A 68 -17.06 -5.67 -6.83
CA THR A 68 -16.85 -4.42 -7.54
C THR A 68 -15.61 -4.38 -8.44
N PRO A 69 -14.56 -5.20 -8.23
CA PRO A 69 -13.43 -5.20 -9.19
C PRO A 69 -13.81 -5.78 -10.57
N THR A 70 -14.93 -6.53 -10.69
CA THR A 70 -15.33 -7.20 -11.93
C THR A 70 -16.77 -6.89 -12.33
N PRO A 71 -17.10 -5.64 -12.73
CA PRO A 71 -18.43 -5.33 -13.24
C PRO A 71 -18.78 -6.19 -14.44
N PRO A 72 -20.07 -6.61 -14.60
CA PRO A 72 -20.47 -7.55 -15.63
C PRO A 72 -20.41 -6.94 -17.03
N ALA A 73 -20.25 -7.80 -18.04
CA ALA A 73 -20.13 -7.38 -19.43
C ALA A 73 -21.31 -6.54 -19.94
N TRP A 74 -22.55 -6.86 -19.49
CA TRP A 74 -23.73 -6.10 -19.86
C TRP A 74 -23.67 -4.64 -19.40
N LEU A 75 -23.08 -4.37 -18.22
CA LEU A 75 -22.95 -3.03 -17.66
C LEU A 75 -21.99 -2.18 -18.52
N SER A 76 -20.80 -2.71 -18.81
CA SER A 76 -19.81 -2.03 -19.67
C SER A 76 -20.30 -1.82 -21.10
N LYS A 77 -21.05 -2.80 -21.65
CA LYS A 77 -21.61 -2.71 -23.00
C LYS A 77 -22.73 -1.68 -23.11
N LYS A 78 -23.61 -1.64 -22.11
CA LYS A 78 -24.76 -0.72 -22.10
C LYS A 78 -24.35 0.71 -21.77
N TYR A 79 -23.35 0.86 -20.90
CA TYR A 79 -22.90 2.13 -20.36
C TYR A 79 -21.38 2.30 -20.49
N PRO A 80 -20.85 2.51 -21.71
CA PRO A 80 -19.41 2.63 -21.93
C PRO A 80 -18.77 3.86 -21.28
N ASP A 81 -19.58 4.83 -20.84
CA ASP A 81 -19.16 6.00 -20.07
C ASP A 81 -18.62 5.66 -18.66
N ILE A 82 -18.83 4.43 -18.18
CA ILE A 82 -18.25 3.98 -16.91
C ILE A 82 -16.79 3.54 -17.03
N LEU A 83 -16.26 3.36 -18.24
CA LEU A 83 -14.93 2.78 -18.43
C LEU A 83 -13.82 3.79 -18.13
N ILE A 84 -12.77 3.30 -17.49
CA ILE A 84 -11.51 4.03 -17.36
C ILE A 84 -10.95 4.31 -18.76
N GLN A 85 -10.47 5.51 -18.98
CA GLN A 85 -9.67 5.87 -20.16
C GLN A 85 -8.20 6.03 -19.78
N ARG A 86 -7.33 5.58 -20.68
CA ARG A 86 -5.90 5.88 -20.62
C ARG A 86 -5.66 7.32 -21.12
N ASP A 87 -4.49 7.85 -20.85
CA ASP A 87 -4.07 9.18 -21.31
C ASP A 87 -4.02 9.34 -22.84
N ASN A 88 -3.95 8.25 -23.60
CA ASN A 88 -4.07 8.23 -25.07
C ASN A 88 -5.54 8.12 -25.57
N GLY A 89 -6.53 8.28 -24.67
CA GLY A 89 -7.95 8.23 -25.00
C GLY A 89 -8.53 6.82 -25.19
N VAL A 90 -7.74 5.76 -25.06
CA VAL A 90 -8.20 4.38 -25.20
C VAL A 90 -8.91 3.91 -23.93
N SER A 91 -10.20 3.54 -24.04
CA SER A 91 -10.96 2.96 -22.94
C SER A 91 -10.51 1.54 -22.60
N ILE A 92 -10.37 1.24 -21.32
CA ILE A 92 -10.08 -0.11 -20.83
C ILE A 92 -11.36 -0.93 -20.94
N GLN A 93 -11.33 -1.99 -21.75
CA GLN A 93 -12.50 -2.81 -22.03
C GLN A 93 -12.73 -3.90 -20.98
N HIS A 94 -13.96 -4.42 -20.93
CA HIS A 94 -14.28 -5.63 -20.19
C HIS A 94 -13.37 -6.81 -20.59
N GLY A 95 -13.10 -7.70 -19.63
CA GLY A 95 -12.22 -8.89 -19.82
C GLY A 95 -11.08 -8.94 -18.81
N ARG A 96 -10.99 -7.94 -17.97
CA ARG A 96 -10.12 -7.89 -16.79
C ARG A 96 -10.87 -7.29 -15.60
N ARG A 97 -10.29 -7.34 -14.42
CA ARG A 97 -10.77 -6.59 -13.25
C ARG A 97 -10.40 -5.12 -13.35
N GLN A 98 -11.13 -4.26 -12.60
CA GLN A 98 -10.85 -2.82 -12.45
C GLN A 98 -10.82 -2.03 -13.77
N HIS A 99 -11.81 -2.28 -14.62
CA HIS A 99 -11.97 -1.53 -15.87
C HIS A 99 -12.97 -0.37 -15.77
N ALA A 100 -13.70 -0.26 -14.65
CA ALA A 100 -14.66 0.82 -14.41
C ALA A 100 -14.07 1.93 -13.55
N SER A 101 -14.42 3.16 -13.89
CA SER A 101 -13.95 4.39 -13.25
C SER A 101 -14.58 4.58 -11.86
N TRP A 102 -13.77 4.74 -10.83
CA TRP A 102 -14.22 5.14 -9.49
C TRP A 102 -14.86 6.53 -9.48
N SER A 103 -14.56 7.36 -10.46
CA SER A 103 -15.12 8.69 -10.64
C SER A 103 -16.47 8.69 -11.36
N SER A 104 -16.93 7.56 -11.91
CA SER A 104 -18.23 7.47 -12.57
C SER A 104 -19.36 7.37 -11.55
N ASP A 105 -20.24 8.40 -11.50
CA ASP A 105 -21.42 8.38 -10.62
C ASP A 105 -22.43 7.30 -11.05
N ARG A 106 -22.48 6.96 -12.34
CA ARG A 106 -23.28 5.84 -12.84
C ARG A 106 -22.76 4.53 -12.26
N TYR A 107 -21.46 4.28 -12.34
CA TYR A 107 -20.86 3.08 -11.78
C TYR A 107 -21.10 2.97 -10.27
N ARG A 108 -20.89 4.06 -9.54
CA ARG A 108 -21.15 4.12 -8.08
C ARG A 108 -22.59 3.74 -7.72
N ARG A 109 -23.60 4.14 -8.52
CA ARG A 109 -24.99 3.72 -8.30
C ARG A 109 -25.20 2.21 -8.48
N TYR A 110 -24.56 1.58 -9.47
CA TYR A 110 -24.63 0.13 -9.63
C TYR A 110 -23.91 -0.61 -8.50
N VAL A 111 -22.79 -0.08 -8.04
CA VAL A 111 -22.08 -0.58 -6.86
C VAL A 111 -22.96 -0.50 -5.60
N GLU A 112 -23.61 0.63 -5.38
CA GLU A 112 -24.57 0.78 -4.26
C GLU A 112 -25.66 -0.28 -4.31
N ASN A 113 -26.24 -0.54 -5.47
CA ASN A 113 -27.29 -1.54 -5.65
C ASN A 113 -26.81 -2.96 -5.30
N ILE A 114 -25.69 -3.41 -5.86
CA ILE A 114 -25.21 -4.77 -5.62
C ILE A 114 -24.71 -4.95 -4.19
N VAL A 115 -23.97 -3.99 -3.63
CA VAL A 115 -23.45 -4.04 -2.27
C VAL A 115 -24.57 -4.04 -1.24
N SER A 116 -25.60 -3.19 -1.42
CA SER A 116 -26.78 -3.18 -0.54
C SER A 116 -27.50 -4.53 -0.55
N ARG A 117 -27.72 -5.14 -1.71
CA ARG A 117 -28.38 -6.45 -1.82
C ARG A 117 -27.61 -7.57 -1.14
N LEU A 118 -26.28 -7.60 -1.34
CA LEU A 118 -25.41 -8.54 -0.63
C LEU A 118 -25.49 -8.32 0.90
N ALA A 119 -25.38 -7.08 1.34
CA ALA A 119 -25.42 -6.73 2.76
C ALA A 119 -26.76 -7.07 3.42
N MET A 120 -27.90 -6.78 2.76
CA MET A 120 -29.22 -7.16 3.25
C MET A 120 -29.39 -8.67 3.38
N ARG A 121 -28.81 -9.45 2.44
CA ARG A 121 -28.95 -10.90 2.43
C ARG A 121 -28.04 -11.60 3.44
N TYR A 122 -26.79 -11.17 3.55
CA TYR A 122 -25.76 -11.88 4.34
C TYR A 122 -25.32 -11.13 5.59
N GLY A 123 -25.76 -9.88 5.79
CA GLY A 123 -25.33 -9.03 6.89
C GLY A 123 -25.68 -9.54 8.29
N ASN A 124 -26.64 -10.45 8.40
CA ASN A 124 -27.01 -11.12 9.66
C ASN A 124 -26.73 -12.62 9.64
N HIS A 125 -26.06 -13.15 8.61
CA HIS A 125 -25.80 -14.58 8.50
C HIS A 125 -24.70 -15.01 9.48
N PRO A 126 -24.94 -16.06 10.32
CA PRO A 126 -24.02 -16.44 11.40
C PRO A 126 -22.66 -16.98 10.93
N ALA A 127 -22.59 -17.47 9.70
CA ALA A 127 -21.35 -17.91 9.09
C ALA A 127 -20.50 -16.72 8.59
N VAL A 128 -21.09 -15.57 8.28
CA VAL A 128 -20.36 -14.39 7.79
C VAL A 128 -19.77 -13.62 8.97
N ILE A 129 -18.44 -13.48 9.01
CA ILE A 129 -17.71 -12.82 10.11
C ILE A 129 -17.21 -11.43 9.75
N GLY A 130 -17.20 -11.09 8.48
CA GLY A 130 -16.72 -9.79 8.02
C GLY A 130 -16.82 -9.65 6.51
N TRP A 131 -16.42 -8.48 6.04
CA TRP A 131 -16.56 -8.04 4.67
C TRP A 131 -15.24 -7.52 4.12
N GLN A 132 -14.87 -7.96 2.92
CA GLN A 132 -13.82 -7.36 2.12
C GLN A 132 -14.45 -6.49 1.04
N ILE A 133 -14.09 -5.22 1.03
CA ILE A 133 -14.49 -4.30 -0.04
C ILE A 133 -13.51 -4.41 -1.18
N ASP A 134 -14.06 -4.62 -2.40
CA ASP A 134 -13.27 -4.68 -3.63
C ASP A 134 -12.14 -5.71 -3.56
N ASN A 135 -11.20 -5.67 -4.47
CA ASN A 135 -9.96 -6.43 -4.42
C ASN A 135 -8.81 -5.60 -4.98
N GLU A 136 -7.79 -5.38 -4.15
CA GLU A 136 -6.59 -4.63 -4.54
C GLU A 136 -6.92 -3.34 -5.30
N PRO A 137 -7.80 -2.47 -4.75
CA PRO A 137 -8.19 -1.26 -5.46
C PRO A 137 -6.96 -0.46 -5.89
N GLY A 138 -6.90 -0.09 -7.17
CA GLY A 138 -5.75 0.57 -7.76
C GLY A 138 -4.64 -0.35 -8.28
N HIS A 139 -4.81 -1.67 -8.23
CA HIS A 139 -3.80 -2.69 -8.56
C HIS A 139 -2.99 -2.44 -9.84
N TYR A 140 -3.61 -1.93 -10.89
CA TYR A 140 -2.88 -1.72 -12.16
C TYR A 140 -2.13 -0.39 -12.22
N GLY A 141 -2.20 0.46 -11.20
CA GLY A 141 -1.59 1.79 -11.22
C GLY A 141 -2.11 2.67 -12.36
N VAL A 142 -3.28 2.35 -12.89
CA VAL A 142 -3.87 3.07 -14.02
C VAL A 142 -4.51 4.34 -13.51
N VAL A 143 -4.02 5.47 -14.01
CA VAL A 143 -4.69 6.76 -13.85
C VAL A 143 -5.89 6.81 -14.79
N ASP A 144 -7.03 7.27 -14.28
CA ASP A 144 -8.25 7.43 -15.06
C ASP A 144 -8.29 8.82 -15.71
N TYR A 145 -8.27 8.85 -17.04
CA TYR A 145 -8.39 10.04 -17.87
C TYR A 145 -9.79 10.18 -18.52
N SER A 146 -10.78 9.43 -18.03
CA SER A 146 -12.15 9.54 -18.50
C SER A 146 -12.73 10.94 -18.26
N GLU A 147 -13.78 11.28 -18.99
CA GLU A 147 -14.51 12.55 -18.79
C GLU A 147 -15.04 12.68 -17.35
N ASN A 148 -15.48 11.57 -16.74
CA ASN A 148 -15.91 11.57 -15.34
C ASN A 148 -14.78 12.01 -14.40
N ALA A 149 -13.57 11.46 -14.57
CA ALA A 149 -12.41 11.83 -13.78
C ALA A 149 -11.98 13.28 -14.06
N GLN A 150 -12.02 13.70 -15.33
CA GLN A 150 -11.70 15.08 -15.73
C GLN A 150 -12.61 16.12 -15.05
N ILE A 151 -13.92 15.88 -15.04
CA ILE A 151 -14.89 16.76 -14.40
C ILE A 151 -14.64 16.81 -12.87
N LYS A 152 -14.47 15.64 -12.24
CA LYS A 152 -14.22 15.58 -10.79
C LYS A 152 -12.88 16.18 -10.38
N PHE A 153 -11.85 16.05 -11.22
CA PHE A 153 -10.55 16.68 -10.96
C PHE A 153 -10.66 18.22 -10.92
N ARG A 154 -11.40 18.81 -11.85
CA ARG A 154 -11.67 20.26 -11.85
C ARG A 154 -12.40 20.72 -10.59
N VAL A 155 -13.44 19.99 -10.18
CA VAL A 155 -14.18 20.25 -8.93
C VAL A 155 -13.27 20.11 -7.71
N TRP A 156 -12.41 19.07 -7.68
CA TRP A 156 -11.45 18.85 -6.62
C TRP A 156 -10.43 20.01 -6.52
N LEU A 157 -9.90 20.47 -7.66
CA LEU A 157 -9.01 21.62 -7.72
C LEU A 157 -9.68 22.90 -7.24
N GLN A 158 -10.92 23.15 -7.69
CA GLN A 158 -11.69 24.31 -7.26
C GLN A 158 -11.93 24.28 -5.73
N LYS A 159 -12.24 23.13 -5.17
CA LYS A 159 -12.38 22.96 -3.71
C LYS A 159 -11.06 23.22 -2.99
N LYS A 160 -9.94 22.76 -3.54
CA LYS A 160 -8.61 22.91 -2.93
C LYS A 160 -8.10 24.34 -2.97
N TYR A 161 -8.23 25.01 -4.11
CA TYR A 161 -7.60 26.32 -4.36
C TYR A 161 -8.55 27.50 -4.21
N GLY A 162 -9.84 27.30 -4.39
CA GLY A 162 -10.87 28.34 -4.35
C GLY A 162 -10.91 29.22 -5.60
N THR A 163 -9.78 29.72 -6.08
CA THR A 163 -9.66 30.55 -7.30
C THR A 163 -8.62 30.01 -8.26
N ILE A 164 -8.80 30.32 -9.54
CA ILE A 164 -7.85 29.92 -10.59
C ILE A 164 -6.48 30.62 -10.41
N ASP A 165 -6.49 31.87 -9.93
CA ASP A 165 -5.25 32.62 -9.65
C ASP A 165 -4.42 31.92 -8.58
N LYS A 166 -5.07 31.39 -7.53
CA LYS A 166 -4.40 30.63 -6.49
C LYS A 166 -3.79 29.32 -7.00
N LEU A 167 -4.48 28.65 -7.89
CA LEU A 167 -3.95 27.46 -8.58
C LEU A 167 -2.73 27.85 -9.42
N ASN A 168 -2.86 28.88 -10.26
CA ASN A 168 -1.78 29.37 -11.10
C ASN A 168 -0.53 29.75 -10.30
N ASP A 169 -0.69 30.48 -9.20
CA ASP A 169 0.41 30.86 -8.30
C ASP A 169 1.06 29.59 -7.69
N THR A 170 0.24 28.65 -7.21
CA THR A 170 0.75 27.44 -6.56
C THR A 170 1.46 26.50 -7.54
N TRP A 171 0.93 26.32 -8.75
CA TRP A 171 1.54 25.48 -9.77
C TRP A 171 2.67 26.19 -10.54
N GLY A 172 2.84 27.52 -10.37
CA GLY A 172 3.85 28.29 -11.07
C GLY A 172 3.61 28.35 -12.58
N THR A 173 2.35 28.42 -13.01
CA THR A 173 1.94 28.29 -14.42
C THR A 173 2.40 29.42 -15.35
N SER A 174 2.97 30.47 -14.80
CA SER A 174 3.68 31.50 -15.61
C SER A 174 4.92 30.92 -16.31
N PHE A 175 5.48 29.84 -15.77
CA PHE A 175 6.57 29.11 -16.41
C PHE A 175 6.04 28.44 -17.70
N TRP A 176 6.68 28.70 -18.81
CA TRP A 176 6.27 28.25 -20.16
C TRP A 176 4.85 28.62 -20.60
N SER A 177 4.25 29.67 -19.97
CA SER A 177 2.92 30.17 -20.35
C SER A 177 1.79 29.13 -20.19
N GLU A 178 1.85 28.33 -19.11
CA GLU A 178 0.82 27.34 -18.77
C GLU A 178 -0.40 27.93 -18.05
N THR A 179 -0.48 29.28 -17.93
CA THR A 179 -1.49 29.99 -17.12
C THR A 179 -2.91 29.74 -17.61
N TYR A 180 -3.78 29.34 -16.70
CA TYR A 180 -5.20 29.12 -16.93
C TYR A 180 -6.03 30.35 -16.54
N GLN A 181 -7.12 30.62 -17.26
CA GLN A 181 -8.09 31.67 -16.95
C GLN A 181 -9.30 31.14 -16.19
N ASP A 182 -9.60 29.83 -16.33
CA ASP A 182 -10.69 29.16 -15.64
C ASP A 182 -10.34 27.68 -15.36
N PHE A 183 -11.02 27.08 -14.36
CA PHE A 183 -10.85 25.67 -14.04
C PHE A 183 -11.28 24.71 -15.16
N ASP A 184 -12.18 25.13 -16.06
CA ASP A 184 -12.62 24.33 -17.19
C ASP A 184 -11.53 24.10 -18.24
N GLN A 185 -10.50 24.94 -18.26
CA GLN A 185 -9.32 24.80 -19.10
C GLN A 185 -8.30 23.79 -18.55
N VAL A 186 -8.39 23.47 -17.26
CA VAL A 186 -7.44 22.56 -16.63
C VAL A 186 -7.73 21.13 -17.08
N ARG A 187 -6.69 20.44 -17.55
CA ARG A 187 -6.74 19.02 -17.93
C ARG A 187 -6.05 18.16 -16.88
N LEU A 188 -6.43 16.89 -16.84
CA LEU A 188 -5.65 15.87 -16.12
C LEU A 188 -4.24 15.84 -16.73
N PRO A 189 -3.17 16.05 -15.94
CA PRO A 189 -1.82 16.07 -16.47
C PRO A 189 -1.42 14.69 -17.00
N SER A 190 -0.92 14.64 -18.23
CA SER A 190 -0.53 13.41 -18.93
C SER A 190 0.91 13.48 -19.40
N GLN A 191 1.66 12.41 -19.19
CA GLN A 191 3.03 12.29 -19.70
C GLN A 191 3.10 11.99 -21.19
N GLN A 192 1.99 11.58 -21.82
CA GLN A 192 1.94 11.29 -23.26
C GLN A 192 1.46 12.48 -24.11
N GLU A 193 0.68 13.37 -23.51
CA GLU A 193 0.09 14.50 -24.24
C GLU A 193 1.02 15.71 -24.35
N VAL A 194 2.07 15.76 -23.56
CA VAL A 194 3.05 16.85 -23.59
C VAL A 194 4.41 16.35 -24.06
N PRO A 195 5.15 17.15 -24.83
CA PRO A 195 6.45 16.72 -25.38
C PRO A 195 7.55 16.60 -24.31
N ASP A 196 7.31 17.15 -23.12
CA ASP A 196 8.20 17.12 -21.97
C ASP A 196 7.45 16.61 -20.73
N LYS A 197 8.08 16.63 -19.55
CA LYS A 197 7.42 16.22 -18.33
C LYS A 197 6.32 17.22 -17.95
N PRO A 198 5.13 16.74 -17.53
CA PRO A 198 4.09 17.61 -17.02
C PRO A 198 4.54 18.42 -15.79
N ASN A 199 3.82 19.50 -15.51
CA ASN A 199 4.04 20.31 -14.31
C ASN A 199 4.05 19.45 -13.03
N PRO A 200 5.11 19.50 -12.19
CA PRO A 200 5.25 18.62 -11.04
C PRO A 200 4.18 18.84 -9.96
N HIS A 201 3.70 20.06 -9.80
CA HIS A 201 2.64 20.39 -8.85
C HIS A 201 1.30 19.79 -9.31
N ALA A 202 1.03 19.86 -10.62
CA ALA A 202 -0.15 19.23 -11.23
C ALA A 202 -0.10 17.70 -11.08
N MET A 203 1.06 17.08 -11.25
CA MET A 203 1.24 15.63 -11.08
C MET A 203 1.05 15.19 -9.63
N LEU A 204 1.53 15.97 -8.66
CA LEU A 204 1.29 15.69 -7.26
C LEU A 204 -0.21 15.78 -6.92
N ASP A 205 -0.90 16.78 -7.47
CA ASP A 205 -2.34 16.94 -7.28
C ASP A 205 -3.15 15.86 -8.01
N LEU A 206 -2.70 15.39 -9.17
CA LEU A 206 -3.30 14.22 -9.84
C LEU A 206 -3.25 12.97 -8.93
N ASN A 207 -2.09 12.68 -8.37
CA ASN A 207 -1.94 11.52 -7.46
C ASN A 207 -2.83 11.66 -6.22
N ARG A 208 -2.92 12.86 -5.64
CA ARG A 208 -3.82 13.16 -4.52
C ARG A 208 -5.28 12.97 -4.86
N PHE A 209 -5.70 13.52 -6.00
CA PHE A 209 -7.06 13.36 -6.50
C PHE A 209 -7.42 11.90 -6.72
N MET A 210 -6.55 11.14 -7.40
CA MET A 210 -6.79 9.72 -7.64
C MET A 210 -6.86 8.91 -6.34
N ALA A 211 -6.03 9.25 -5.36
CA ALA A 211 -6.07 8.61 -4.05
C ALA A 211 -7.37 8.96 -3.28
N ASP A 212 -7.86 10.21 -3.38
CA ASP A 212 -9.14 10.61 -2.79
C ASP A 212 -10.34 9.92 -3.46
N GLU A 213 -10.35 9.79 -4.79
CA GLU A 213 -11.42 9.09 -5.53
C GLU A 213 -11.47 7.60 -5.18
N LEU A 214 -10.29 6.95 -5.12
CA LEU A 214 -10.19 5.55 -4.73
C LEU A 214 -10.65 5.35 -3.28
N ALA A 215 -10.13 6.13 -2.35
CA ALA A 215 -10.53 6.05 -0.94
C ALA A 215 -12.03 6.35 -0.77
N GLY A 216 -12.54 7.37 -1.45
CA GLY A 216 -13.96 7.69 -1.47
C GLY A 216 -14.85 6.57 -2.01
N PHE A 217 -14.35 5.81 -2.99
CA PHE A 217 -15.05 4.63 -3.52
C PHE A 217 -15.07 3.47 -2.52
N VAL A 218 -13.99 3.22 -1.80
CA VAL A 218 -13.92 2.19 -0.75
C VAL A 218 -14.76 2.61 0.46
N ASN A 219 -14.60 3.85 0.95
CA ASN A 219 -15.34 4.37 2.10
C ASN A 219 -16.86 4.38 1.85
N MET A 220 -17.30 4.74 0.64
CA MET A 220 -18.72 4.66 0.24
C MET A 220 -19.28 3.24 0.41
N GLN A 221 -18.55 2.22 -0.02
CA GLN A 221 -18.99 0.83 0.15
C GLN A 221 -19.03 0.42 1.63
N ALA A 222 -18.06 0.88 2.44
CA ALA A 222 -18.07 0.66 3.89
C ALA A 222 -19.34 1.25 4.53
N ASP A 223 -19.71 2.47 4.16
CA ASP A 223 -20.91 3.14 4.67
C ASP A 223 -22.20 2.39 4.28
N ILE A 224 -22.28 1.89 3.05
CA ILE A 224 -23.41 1.07 2.59
C ILE A 224 -23.50 -0.23 3.41
N LEU A 225 -22.39 -0.91 3.60
CA LEU A 225 -22.34 -2.15 4.39
C LEU A 225 -22.83 -1.89 5.83
N ARG A 226 -22.33 -0.84 6.49
CA ARG A 226 -22.70 -0.48 7.87
C ARG A 226 -24.19 -0.30 8.09
N GLN A 227 -24.95 0.07 7.08
CA GLN A 227 -26.39 0.24 7.18
C GLN A 227 -27.16 -1.08 7.34
N HIS A 228 -26.57 -2.20 6.94
CA HIS A 228 -27.27 -3.48 6.77
C HIS A 228 -26.64 -4.66 7.52
N ILE A 229 -25.35 -4.57 7.88
CA ILE A 229 -24.63 -5.68 8.51
C ILE A 229 -24.72 -5.63 10.03
N ASN A 230 -24.54 -6.80 10.66
CA ASN A 230 -24.43 -6.88 12.11
C ASN A 230 -23.16 -6.15 12.60
N LYS A 231 -23.28 -5.45 13.72
CA LYS A 231 -22.17 -4.71 14.36
C LYS A 231 -20.93 -5.57 14.69
N ASP A 232 -21.13 -6.89 14.84
CA ASP A 232 -20.04 -7.82 15.13
C ASP A 232 -19.28 -8.27 13.85
N GLN A 233 -19.79 -7.93 12.66
CA GLN A 233 -19.12 -8.15 11.39
C GLN A 233 -18.21 -6.96 11.09
N TRP A 234 -16.93 -7.25 10.86
CA TRP A 234 -15.94 -6.23 10.52
C TRP A 234 -15.87 -5.97 9.02
N ILE A 235 -15.38 -4.81 8.65
CA ILE A 235 -15.14 -4.38 7.28
C ILE A 235 -13.65 -4.11 7.07
N THR A 236 -13.11 -4.59 5.95
CA THR A 236 -11.75 -4.33 5.48
C THR A 236 -11.70 -4.21 3.96
N THR A 237 -10.55 -3.83 3.43
CA THR A 237 -10.14 -4.02 2.04
C THR A 237 -8.70 -4.51 2.01
N ASN A 238 -8.28 -5.21 0.95
CA ASN A 238 -6.90 -5.61 0.76
C ASN A 238 -6.18 -4.64 -0.18
N LEU A 239 -5.02 -4.17 0.24
CA LEU A 239 -4.22 -3.23 -0.54
C LEU A 239 -2.88 -3.85 -0.93
N ILE A 240 -2.34 -3.42 -2.06
CA ILE A 240 -0.93 -3.67 -2.37
C ILE A 240 -0.11 -2.58 -1.66
N PRO A 241 0.81 -2.96 -0.74
CA PRO A 241 1.62 -1.99 -0.02
C PRO A 241 2.44 -1.12 -0.95
N VAL A 242 2.41 0.20 -0.72
CA VAL A 242 3.16 1.20 -1.50
C VAL A 242 2.92 1.08 -3.01
N PHE A 243 1.67 1.21 -3.41
CA PHE A 243 1.26 1.16 -4.80
C PHE A 243 0.48 2.42 -5.19
N ASN A 244 0.79 3.00 -6.35
CA ASN A 244 0.12 4.21 -6.83
C ASN A 244 -1.22 3.85 -7.50
N PRO A 245 -2.34 4.57 -7.28
CA PRO A 245 -2.48 5.78 -6.47
C PRO A 245 -2.97 5.55 -5.03
N VAL A 246 -2.66 4.43 -4.42
CA VAL A 246 -3.21 4.03 -3.12
C VAL A 246 -2.54 4.78 -1.97
N ASP A 247 -3.34 5.45 -1.14
CA ASP A 247 -2.90 6.00 0.14
C ASP A 247 -3.73 5.41 1.30
N PRO A 248 -3.19 4.44 2.05
CA PRO A 248 -3.94 3.76 3.11
C PRO A 248 -4.43 4.68 4.23
N VAL A 249 -3.85 5.88 4.38
CA VAL A 249 -4.27 6.85 5.42
C VAL A 249 -5.62 7.48 5.10
N ARG A 250 -6.06 7.45 3.84
CA ARG A 250 -7.34 8.02 3.37
C ARG A 250 -8.51 7.04 3.46
N ILE A 251 -8.23 5.74 3.67
CA ILE A 251 -9.26 4.71 3.83
C ILE A 251 -9.51 4.53 5.33
N ASP A 252 -10.49 5.20 5.87
CA ASP A 252 -10.73 5.36 7.30
C ASP A 252 -12.15 4.94 7.78
N HIS A 253 -13.05 4.56 6.86
CA HIS A 253 -14.39 4.02 7.20
C HIS A 253 -14.41 2.50 7.40
N THR A 254 -13.28 1.81 7.19
CA THR A 254 -13.12 0.39 7.50
C THR A 254 -12.71 0.18 8.97
N ASP A 255 -12.90 -1.04 9.49
CA ASP A 255 -12.46 -1.34 10.88
C ASP A 255 -10.96 -1.51 10.98
N PHE A 256 -10.34 -2.01 9.93
CA PHE A 256 -8.90 -2.17 9.76
C PHE A 256 -8.58 -2.41 8.29
N LEU A 257 -7.30 -2.35 7.94
CA LEU A 257 -6.84 -2.67 6.60
C LEU A 257 -6.14 -4.02 6.57
N THR A 258 -6.23 -4.66 5.41
CA THR A 258 -5.45 -5.85 5.07
C THR A 258 -4.56 -5.55 3.86
N TYR A 259 -3.60 -6.41 3.63
CA TYR A 259 -2.76 -6.28 2.44
C TYR A 259 -2.59 -7.62 1.72
N THR A 260 -2.15 -7.53 0.48
CA THR A 260 -1.74 -8.64 -0.37
C THR A 260 -0.23 -8.63 -0.53
N ARG A 261 0.44 -9.79 -0.42
CA ARG A 261 1.88 -9.88 -0.65
C ARG A 261 2.26 -11.21 -1.30
N TYR A 262 3.02 -11.08 -2.37
CA TYR A 262 3.65 -12.20 -3.10
C TYR A 262 5.16 -11.98 -3.08
N LEU A 263 5.90 -12.89 -2.46
CA LEU A 263 7.32 -12.71 -2.15
C LEU A 263 8.23 -13.33 -3.20
N VAL A 264 7.77 -14.36 -3.88
CA VAL A 264 8.54 -15.14 -4.86
C VAL A 264 7.92 -14.95 -6.25
N THR A 265 8.28 -13.84 -6.90
CA THR A 265 7.71 -13.39 -8.18
C THR A 265 8.78 -13.06 -9.22
N GLY A 266 10.06 -13.30 -8.88
CA GLY A 266 11.19 -12.98 -9.75
C GLY A 266 11.61 -11.52 -9.78
N HIS A 267 10.95 -10.63 -9.04
CA HIS A 267 11.35 -9.23 -8.91
C HIS A 267 12.48 -9.04 -7.90
N ASN A 268 12.50 -9.85 -6.83
CA ASN A 268 13.46 -9.76 -5.75
C ASN A 268 14.27 -11.05 -5.63
N GLN A 269 15.58 -10.94 -5.53
CA GLN A 269 16.45 -12.12 -5.53
C GLN A 269 16.74 -12.65 -4.11
N GLY A 270 16.51 -11.87 -3.06
CA GLY A 270 16.84 -12.27 -1.69
C GLY A 270 18.34 -12.51 -1.49
N ILE A 271 18.71 -13.10 -0.34
CA ILE A 271 20.10 -13.34 0.05
C ILE A 271 20.50 -14.80 -0.20
N GLY A 272 21.69 -15.01 -0.76
CA GLY A 272 22.25 -16.33 -1.05
C GLY A 272 21.68 -16.98 -2.31
N SER A 273 22.21 -18.14 -2.67
CA SER A 273 21.92 -18.84 -3.93
C SER A 273 20.48 -19.30 -4.09
N GLN A 274 19.71 -19.43 -3.00
CA GLN A 274 18.30 -19.80 -2.98
C GLN A 274 17.39 -18.65 -2.52
N GLY A 275 17.91 -17.43 -2.33
CA GLY A 275 17.16 -16.28 -1.83
C GLY A 275 15.97 -15.94 -2.72
N PHE A 276 16.08 -16.11 -4.02
CA PHE A 276 14.99 -15.92 -4.98
C PHE A 276 13.76 -16.79 -4.74
N ARG A 277 13.87 -17.86 -3.93
CA ARG A 277 12.78 -18.75 -3.52
C ARG A 277 12.19 -18.43 -2.16
N MET A 278 12.73 -17.43 -1.48
CA MET A 278 12.33 -17.03 -0.14
C MET A 278 11.75 -15.61 -0.10
N GLY A 279 12.08 -14.79 -1.10
CA GLY A 279 11.81 -13.35 -1.06
C GLY A 279 12.73 -12.62 -0.09
N ILE A 280 12.50 -11.32 0.09
CA ILE A 280 13.24 -10.49 1.02
C ILE A 280 12.41 -10.19 2.28
N PRO A 281 13.00 -10.32 3.49
CA PRO A 281 12.28 -10.16 4.74
C PRO A 281 11.62 -8.79 4.94
N GLU A 282 12.25 -7.73 4.45
CA GLU A 282 11.76 -6.35 4.55
C GLU A 282 10.42 -6.13 3.86
N ASP A 283 10.16 -6.80 2.76
CA ASP A 283 8.89 -6.66 2.03
C ASP A 283 7.69 -6.99 2.91
N LEU A 284 7.77 -8.08 3.65
CA LEU A 284 6.73 -8.51 4.56
C LEU A 284 6.79 -7.74 5.88
N GLY A 285 8.00 -7.51 6.40
CA GLY A 285 8.22 -6.78 7.64
C GLY A 285 7.74 -5.34 7.57
N PHE A 286 8.11 -4.60 6.53
CA PHE A 286 7.67 -3.23 6.30
C PHE A 286 6.15 -3.14 6.16
N SER A 287 5.54 -4.07 5.41
CA SER A 287 4.09 -4.14 5.27
C SER A 287 3.38 -4.38 6.61
N ASN A 288 3.86 -5.33 7.43
CA ASN A 288 3.35 -5.57 8.77
C ASN A 288 3.42 -4.30 9.64
N ASP A 289 4.57 -3.65 9.66
CA ASP A 289 4.84 -2.48 10.50
C ASP A 289 4.05 -1.24 10.04
N GLN A 290 3.77 -1.15 8.72
CA GLN A 290 2.92 -0.11 8.14
C GLN A 290 1.44 -0.33 8.46
N PHE A 291 0.91 -1.52 8.19
CA PHE A 291 -0.52 -1.78 8.32
C PHE A 291 -0.98 -1.88 9.78
N ARG A 292 -0.10 -2.30 10.70
CA ARG A 292 -0.36 -2.27 12.14
C ARG A 292 -0.70 -0.88 12.67
N ASN A 293 -0.26 0.18 12.00
CA ASN A 293 -0.42 1.57 12.40
C ASN A 293 -1.43 2.34 11.51
N ARG A 294 -2.38 1.65 10.90
CA ARG A 294 -3.48 2.25 10.15
C ARG A 294 -4.78 2.20 10.96
N VAL A 295 -5.90 2.51 10.32
CA VAL A 295 -7.22 2.46 10.96
C VAL A 295 -7.39 1.16 11.76
N GLY A 296 -7.99 1.24 12.93
CA GLY A 296 -8.22 0.11 13.83
C GLY A 296 -6.97 -0.42 14.56
N LYS A 297 -5.76 0.08 14.25
CA LYS A 297 -4.49 -0.33 14.88
C LYS A 297 -4.29 -1.85 14.91
N THR A 298 -4.79 -2.53 13.88
CA THR A 298 -4.66 -3.97 13.65
C THR A 298 -4.66 -4.26 12.15
N PHE A 299 -4.24 -5.45 11.75
CA PHE A 299 -4.23 -5.84 10.36
C PHE A 299 -4.35 -7.36 10.18
N GLY A 300 -4.65 -7.77 8.95
CA GLY A 300 -4.53 -9.14 8.46
C GLY A 300 -3.83 -9.17 7.10
N VAL A 301 -3.55 -10.35 6.60
CA VAL A 301 -3.11 -10.58 5.23
C VAL A 301 -4.23 -11.29 4.49
N MET A 302 -4.75 -10.66 3.45
CA MET A 302 -5.85 -11.23 2.68
C MET A 302 -5.37 -12.17 1.58
N GLU A 303 -4.17 -11.88 1.03
CA GLU A 303 -3.55 -12.78 0.07
C GLU A 303 -2.08 -12.98 0.40
N LEU A 304 -1.72 -14.25 0.60
CA LEU A 304 -0.33 -14.69 0.71
C LEU A 304 -0.14 -15.91 -0.21
N GLN A 305 1.01 -16.00 -0.81
CA GLN A 305 1.33 -17.00 -1.81
C GLN A 305 1.53 -18.40 -1.17
N PRO A 306 0.77 -19.44 -1.61
CA PRO A 306 0.98 -20.80 -1.13
C PRO A 306 2.00 -21.60 -1.97
N GLY A 307 2.38 -21.08 -3.14
CA GLY A 307 3.24 -21.75 -4.11
C GLY A 307 3.64 -20.81 -5.23
N GLN A 308 3.87 -21.36 -6.41
CA GLN A 308 4.20 -20.57 -7.60
C GLN A 308 3.04 -19.64 -7.97
N VAL A 309 3.37 -18.43 -8.41
CA VAL A 309 2.45 -17.56 -9.15
C VAL A 309 2.61 -17.81 -10.66
N ASN A 310 1.85 -17.12 -11.52
CA ASN A 310 1.99 -17.25 -12.97
C ASN A 310 2.20 -15.93 -13.70
N TRP A 311 2.26 -14.83 -12.95
CA TRP A 311 2.33 -13.47 -13.47
C TRP A 311 3.64 -12.74 -13.10
N GLY A 312 4.52 -13.39 -12.36
CA GLY A 312 5.84 -12.84 -12.02
C GLY A 312 6.80 -12.81 -13.20
N VAL A 313 7.94 -12.14 -13.05
CA VAL A 313 9.01 -12.11 -14.06
C VAL A 313 9.52 -13.53 -14.38
N TYR A 314 9.70 -14.33 -13.34
CA TYR A 314 9.82 -15.78 -13.38
C TYR A 314 9.18 -16.33 -12.10
N ASN A 315 8.67 -17.55 -12.15
CA ASN A 315 7.76 -18.06 -11.14
C ASN A 315 8.33 -19.35 -10.49
N PRO A 316 9.35 -19.22 -9.63
CA PRO A 316 9.94 -20.39 -9.00
C PRO A 316 9.06 -20.93 -7.88
N GLN A 317 9.19 -22.22 -7.61
CA GLN A 317 8.60 -22.83 -6.42
C GLN A 317 9.27 -22.22 -5.17
N PRO A 318 8.53 -21.78 -4.16
CA PRO A 318 9.10 -21.40 -2.86
C PRO A 318 9.94 -22.52 -2.26
N LEU A 319 10.99 -22.14 -1.53
CA LEU A 319 11.82 -23.09 -0.80
C LEU A 319 10.97 -23.81 0.26
N PRO A 320 11.15 -25.11 0.51
CA PRO A 320 10.49 -25.80 1.61
C PRO A 320 10.68 -25.07 2.95
N GLY A 321 9.59 -24.76 3.63
CA GLY A 321 9.57 -23.94 4.85
C GLY A 321 9.37 -22.45 4.64
N ALA A 322 9.49 -21.92 3.42
CA ALA A 322 9.30 -20.51 3.14
C ALA A 322 7.85 -20.04 3.41
N VAL A 323 6.87 -20.78 2.95
CA VAL A 323 5.44 -20.47 3.18
C VAL A 323 5.14 -20.42 4.69
N ARG A 324 5.65 -21.39 5.43
CA ARG A 324 5.50 -21.43 6.89
C ARG A 324 6.17 -20.23 7.56
N MET A 325 7.40 -19.89 7.16
CA MET A 325 8.13 -18.74 7.68
C MET A 325 7.35 -17.44 7.45
N TRP A 326 6.79 -17.23 6.25
CA TRP A 326 6.02 -16.01 5.94
C TRP A 326 4.78 -15.87 6.83
N VAL A 327 4.02 -16.96 7.01
CA VAL A 327 2.84 -16.95 7.90
C VAL A 327 3.23 -16.60 9.33
N TYR A 328 4.32 -17.20 9.85
CA TYR A 328 4.84 -16.87 11.18
C TYR A 328 5.32 -15.42 11.27
N HIS A 329 5.94 -14.89 10.21
CA HIS A 329 6.38 -13.49 10.17
C HIS A 329 5.19 -12.51 10.26
N VAL A 330 4.07 -12.82 9.59
CA VAL A 330 2.84 -12.02 9.73
C VAL A 330 2.33 -12.03 11.17
N PHE A 331 2.22 -13.19 11.80
CA PHE A 331 1.77 -13.28 13.18
C PHE A 331 2.75 -12.63 14.18
N ALA A 332 4.05 -12.79 13.96
CA ALA A 332 5.08 -12.10 14.75
C ALA A 332 5.00 -10.57 14.61
N GLY A 333 4.60 -10.08 13.43
CA GLY A 333 4.31 -8.66 13.17
C GLY A 333 3.01 -8.14 13.77
N GLY A 334 2.19 -9.02 14.40
CA GLY A 334 0.92 -8.66 15.04
C GLY A 334 -0.32 -8.87 14.17
N GLY A 335 -0.18 -9.51 13.00
CA GLY A 335 -1.31 -9.86 12.13
C GLY A 335 -2.32 -10.77 12.82
N LYS A 336 -3.60 -10.55 12.59
CA LYS A 336 -4.69 -11.30 13.22
C LYS A 336 -5.05 -12.56 12.47
N PHE A 337 -4.87 -12.57 11.16
CA PHE A 337 -5.12 -13.70 10.30
C PHE A 337 -4.29 -13.63 9.01
N VAL A 338 -4.21 -14.77 8.34
CA VAL A 338 -3.60 -14.91 7.01
C VAL A 338 -4.56 -15.72 6.14
N CYS A 339 -4.94 -15.14 5.01
CA CYS A 339 -5.58 -15.84 3.90
C CYS A 339 -4.55 -16.15 2.82
N ASN A 340 -4.84 -17.14 2.01
CA ASN A 340 -4.03 -17.47 0.84
C ASN A 340 -4.78 -17.25 -0.45
N TYR A 341 -4.07 -16.82 -1.41
CA TYR A 341 -4.48 -16.92 -2.78
C TYR A 341 -3.62 -17.98 -3.47
N ARG A 342 -4.13 -19.22 -3.71
CA ARG A 342 -5.53 -19.61 -3.53
C ARG A 342 -5.64 -21.02 -2.91
N PHE A 343 -6.86 -21.44 -2.59
CA PHE A 343 -7.06 -22.78 -2.03
C PHE A 343 -6.80 -23.88 -3.06
N ARG A 344 -7.42 -23.78 -4.25
CA ARG A 344 -7.30 -24.80 -5.29
C ARG A 344 -6.76 -24.20 -6.58
N GLN A 345 -5.80 -24.87 -7.23
CA GLN A 345 -5.24 -24.45 -8.50
C GLN A 345 -6.30 -24.47 -9.61
N PRO A 346 -6.48 -23.39 -10.39
CA PRO A 346 -7.50 -23.34 -11.43
C PRO A 346 -7.11 -24.19 -12.64
N LEU A 347 -8.11 -24.75 -13.31
CA LEU A 347 -7.93 -25.58 -14.51
C LEU A 347 -8.01 -24.78 -15.81
N LYS A 348 -8.57 -23.57 -15.75
CA LYS A 348 -8.82 -22.69 -16.90
C LYS A 348 -8.82 -21.23 -16.45
N GLY A 349 -8.78 -20.33 -17.40
CA GLY A 349 -8.71 -18.89 -17.14
C GLY A 349 -7.27 -18.39 -17.11
N SER A 350 -7.08 -17.14 -16.69
CA SER A 350 -5.79 -16.44 -16.79
C SER A 350 -4.71 -16.96 -15.84
N GLU A 351 -5.09 -17.69 -14.79
CA GLU A 351 -4.17 -18.08 -13.72
C GLU A 351 -4.00 -19.59 -13.54
N GLN A 352 -4.02 -20.33 -14.65
CA GLN A 352 -3.92 -21.81 -14.65
C GLN A 352 -2.66 -22.34 -13.94
N TYR A 353 -1.55 -21.58 -13.98
CA TYR A 353 -0.29 -21.92 -13.33
C TYR A 353 -0.10 -21.27 -11.95
N HIS A 354 -1.14 -20.60 -11.44
CA HIS A 354 -1.11 -20.11 -10.06
C HIS A 354 -1.43 -21.26 -9.10
N TYR A 355 -0.44 -21.70 -8.35
CA TYR A 355 -0.59 -22.81 -7.42
C TYR A 355 -1.60 -22.50 -6.32
N GLY A 356 -2.41 -23.50 -5.99
CA GLY A 356 -3.24 -23.53 -4.79
C GLY A 356 -2.58 -24.31 -3.66
N MET A 357 -3.25 -24.39 -2.53
CA MET A 357 -2.93 -25.39 -1.49
C MET A 357 -3.27 -26.79 -1.95
N ILE A 358 -4.26 -26.93 -2.85
CA ILE A 358 -4.67 -28.16 -3.51
C ILE A 358 -4.30 -28.06 -4.99
N MET A 359 -3.74 -29.13 -5.51
CA MET A 359 -3.31 -29.23 -6.91
C MET A 359 -4.49 -29.38 -7.87
N THR A 360 -4.20 -29.55 -9.15
CA THR A 360 -5.18 -29.61 -10.25
C THR A 360 -6.17 -30.75 -10.13
N ASP A 361 -5.80 -31.89 -9.52
CA ASP A 361 -6.69 -33.04 -9.28
C ASP A 361 -7.80 -32.74 -8.23
N GLY A 362 -7.68 -31.63 -7.50
CA GLY A 362 -8.63 -31.22 -6.47
C GLY A 362 -8.55 -32.01 -5.16
N VAL A 363 -7.51 -32.85 -4.99
CA VAL A 363 -7.37 -33.75 -3.83
C VAL A 363 -5.97 -33.65 -3.21
N THR A 364 -4.93 -33.69 -4.04
CA THR A 364 -3.53 -33.72 -3.60
C THR A 364 -3.11 -32.36 -3.06
N LEU A 365 -2.47 -32.36 -1.87
CA LEU A 365 -1.86 -31.15 -1.32
C LEU A 365 -0.66 -30.74 -2.17
N SER A 366 -0.55 -29.45 -2.44
CA SER A 366 0.70 -28.89 -2.94
C SER A 366 1.75 -28.83 -1.82
N PRO A 367 3.05 -28.61 -2.12
CA PRO A 367 4.06 -28.40 -1.08
C PRO A 367 3.67 -27.32 -0.07
N GLY A 368 3.12 -26.19 -0.54
CA GLY A 368 2.60 -25.14 0.35
C GLY A 368 1.35 -25.59 1.12
N GLY A 369 0.48 -26.40 0.51
CA GLY A 369 -0.67 -26.99 1.20
C GLY A 369 -0.27 -27.89 2.37
N GLU A 370 0.79 -28.68 2.21
CA GLU A 370 1.36 -29.48 3.31
C GLU A 370 1.91 -28.60 4.44
N GLU A 371 2.59 -27.51 4.08
CA GLU A 371 3.03 -26.52 5.08
C GLU A 371 1.85 -25.91 5.83
N TYR A 372 0.74 -25.59 5.15
CA TYR A 372 -0.46 -25.05 5.80
C TYR A 372 -1.12 -26.01 6.78
N VAL A 373 -1.18 -27.29 6.47
CA VAL A 373 -1.66 -28.32 7.42
C VAL A 373 -0.79 -28.32 8.67
N ARG A 374 0.52 -28.23 8.51
CA ARG A 374 1.46 -28.11 9.65
C ARG A 374 1.25 -26.82 10.43
N ILE A 375 1.14 -25.67 9.75
CA ILE A 375 0.91 -24.36 10.36
C ILE A 375 -0.36 -24.36 11.20
N THR A 376 -1.48 -24.88 10.70
CA THR A 376 -2.75 -24.90 11.44
C THR A 376 -2.65 -25.72 12.73
N GLN A 377 -1.93 -26.84 12.70
CA GLN A 377 -1.67 -27.68 13.89
C GLN A 377 -0.78 -26.95 14.90
N GLU A 378 0.28 -26.31 14.45
CA GLU A 378 1.20 -25.55 15.30
C GLU A 378 0.52 -24.33 15.94
N MET A 379 -0.25 -23.57 15.14
CA MET A 379 -1.02 -22.41 15.64
C MET A 379 -2.07 -22.81 16.68
N LYS A 380 -2.69 -23.98 16.54
CA LYS A 380 -3.60 -24.52 17.55
C LYS A 380 -2.89 -24.73 18.89
N LYS A 381 -1.67 -25.28 18.86
CA LYS A 381 -0.84 -25.48 20.07
C LYS A 381 -0.39 -24.15 20.68
N LEU A 382 0.14 -23.24 19.85
CA LEU A 382 0.56 -21.91 20.30
C LEU A 382 -0.59 -21.11 20.91
N ARG A 383 -1.78 -21.16 20.32
CA ARG A 383 -2.96 -20.48 20.82
C ARG A 383 -3.39 -20.99 22.20
N ALA A 384 -3.21 -22.26 22.49
CA ALA A 384 -3.50 -22.85 23.81
C ALA A 384 -2.50 -22.39 24.87
N ALA A 385 -1.24 -22.11 24.48
CA ALA A 385 -0.16 -21.65 25.37
C ALA A 385 0.00 -20.12 25.43
N TYR A 386 -0.69 -19.36 24.55
CA TYR A 386 -0.50 -17.92 24.41
C TYR A 386 -1.08 -17.15 25.61
N ASP A 387 -0.20 -16.37 26.25
CA ASP A 387 -0.64 -15.43 27.29
C ASP A 387 -1.04 -14.08 26.67
N LYS A 388 -2.35 -13.81 26.66
CA LYS A 388 -2.94 -12.55 26.15
C LYS A 388 -2.53 -11.31 26.97
N LYS A 389 -1.97 -11.50 28.18
CA LYS A 389 -1.51 -10.41 29.07
C LYS A 389 -0.04 -10.04 28.83
N SER A 390 0.68 -10.83 28.04
CA SER A 390 2.07 -10.53 27.69
C SER A 390 2.19 -9.12 27.10
N ARG A 391 3.26 -8.43 27.49
CA ARG A 391 3.59 -7.09 27.00
C ARG A 391 5.00 -7.11 26.41
N MET A 392 5.29 -6.15 25.56
CA MET A 392 6.64 -5.96 25.03
C MET A 392 7.63 -5.78 26.21
N PRO A 393 8.74 -6.51 26.25
CA PRO A 393 9.79 -6.31 27.25
C PRO A 393 10.29 -4.86 27.26
N LYS A 394 10.56 -4.31 28.45
CA LYS A 394 11.03 -2.91 28.59
C LYS A 394 12.28 -2.61 27.75
N GLN A 395 13.20 -3.57 27.66
CA GLN A 395 14.44 -3.44 26.86
C GLN A 395 14.15 -3.29 25.35
N LEU A 396 13.07 -3.87 24.85
CA LEU A 396 12.64 -3.67 23.45
C LEU A 396 11.86 -2.36 23.32
N ALA A 397 10.97 -2.06 24.25
CA ALA A 397 10.18 -0.83 24.23
C ALA A 397 11.06 0.42 24.24
N SER A 398 12.19 0.41 24.97
CA SER A 398 13.16 1.51 25.03
C SER A 398 13.92 1.74 23.71
N ARG A 399 13.80 0.83 22.74
CA ARG A 399 14.42 0.93 21.40
C ARG A 399 13.37 1.12 20.30
N ARG A 400 12.11 1.34 20.67
CA ARG A 400 11.02 1.49 19.69
C ARG A 400 11.25 2.72 18.83
N ILE A 401 11.07 2.57 17.53
CA ILE A 401 11.32 3.63 16.55
C ILE A 401 10.07 3.87 15.74
N GLY A 402 9.69 5.14 15.60
CA GLY A 402 8.74 5.59 14.61
C GLY A 402 9.47 5.92 13.30
N LEU A 403 9.18 5.20 12.22
CA LEU A 403 9.64 5.53 10.89
C LEU A 403 8.52 6.26 10.16
N LEU A 404 8.76 7.54 9.86
CA LEU A 404 7.79 8.37 9.13
C LEU A 404 7.74 7.97 7.66
N PHE A 405 6.52 7.71 7.18
CA PHE A 405 6.25 7.42 5.78
C PHE A 405 4.96 8.12 5.34
N ASP A 406 5.05 8.85 4.23
CA ASP A 406 3.94 9.60 3.63
C ASP A 406 3.92 9.42 2.11
N MET A 407 2.74 9.14 1.55
CA MET A 407 2.58 8.91 0.12
C MET A 407 2.80 10.18 -0.72
N ASN A 408 2.53 11.39 -0.19
CA ASN A 408 2.80 12.62 -0.94
C ASN A 408 4.30 12.81 -1.15
N ASN A 409 5.12 12.55 -0.12
CA ASN A 409 6.58 12.54 -0.24
C ASN A 409 7.04 11.49 -1.25
N TYR A 410 6.47 10.28 -1.20
CA TYR A 410 6.79 9.23 -2.15
C TYR A 410 6.49 9.66 -3.59
N TRP A 411 5.28 10.15 -3.87
CA TRP A 411 4.88 10.58 -5.23
C TRP A 411 5.75 11.70 -5.77
N GLU A 412 6.01 12.72 -4.97
CA GLU A 412 6.85 13.84 -5.38
C GLU A 412 8.28 13.41 -5.71
N MET A 413 8.89 12.62 -4.85
CA MET A 413 10.26 12.14 -5.06
C MET A 413 10.38 11.19 -6.24
N GLU A 414 9.37 10.34 -6.50
CA GLU A 414 9.35 9.46 -7.66
C GLU A 414 9.19 10.23 -8.97
N PHE A 415 8.47 11.34 -8.97
CA PHE A 415 8.30 12.18 -10.14
C PHE A 415 9.52 13.10 -10.39
N GLN A 416 10.10 13.67 -9.34
CA GLN A 416 11.27 14.56 -9.40
C GLN A 416 12.52 13.96 -8.73
N ARG A 417 12.96 12.82 -9.23
CA ARG A 417 14.10 12.05 -8.67
C ARG A 417 15.42 12.82 -8.65
N GLN A 418 15.66 13.71 -9.61
CA GLN A 418 16.88 14.45 -9.90
C GLN A 418 18.02 13.57 -10.46
N THR A 419 17.98 12.29 -10.23
CA THR A 419 18.88 11.29 -10.79
C THR A 419 18.10 10.00 -11.05
N ASP A 420 18.43 9.28 -12.11
CA ASP A 420 17.81 7.99 -12.43
C ASP A 420 18.18 6.87 -11.43
N GLN A 421 19.20 7.10 -10.63
CA GLN A 421 19.62 6.20 -9.54
C GLN A 421 18.77 6.36 -8.26
N TRP A 422 17.97 7.43 -8.14
CA TRP A 422 17.13 7.61 -6.97
C TRP A 422 15.89 6.71 -7.04
N TRP A 423 15.73 5.90 -6.01
CA TRP A 423 14.53 5.10 -5.76
C TRP A 423 14.12 5.23 -4.31
N THR A 424 12.96 5.81 -4.08
CA THR A 424 12.51 6.20 -2.73
C THR A 424 12.34 5.00 -1.80
N MET A 425 11.66 3.93 -2.25
CA MET A 425 11.49 2.75 -1.39
C MET A 425 12.78 2.02 -1.07
N PRO A 426 13.70 1.76 -2.00
CA PRO A 426 15.04 1.25 -1.68
C PRO A 426 15.81 2.12 -0.69
N HIS A 427 15.68 3.45 -0.77
CA HIS A 427 16.30 4.36 0.21
C HIS A 427 15.68 4.17 1.62
N ILE A 428 14.36 4.15 1.73
CA ILE A 428 13.65 3.91 3.00
C ILE A 428 13.99 2.53 3.58
N HIS A 429 14.02 1.50 2.74
CA HIS A 429 14.34 0.13 3.16
C HIS A 429 15.76 -0.01 3.70
N LYS A 430 16.75 0.79 3.25
CA LYS A 430 18.09 0.80 3.86
C LYS A 430 18.02 1.13 5.36
N TYR A 431 17.29 2.18 5.72
CA TYR A 431 17.12 2.54 7.14
C TYR A 431 16.27 1.51 7.87
N TYR A 432 15.17 1.06 7.28
CA TYR A 432 14.33 0.03 7.89
C TYR A 432 15.12 -1.24 8.21
N ASN A 433 15.90 -1.75 7.27
CA ASN A 433 16.72 -2.96 7.46
C ASN A 433 17.81 -2.75 8.51
N LEU A 434 18.47 -1.59 8.51
CA LEU A 434 19.45 -1.25 9.53
C LEU A 434 18.82 -1.27 10.92
N LEU A 435 17.67 -0.63 11.10
CA LEU A 435 16.96 -0.60 12.39
C LEU A 435 16.53 -2.00 12.83
N LYS A 436 16.01 -2.82 11.93
CA LYS A 436 15.65 -4.22 12.23
C LYS A 436 16.86 -5.07 12.59
N SER A 437 18.05 -4.80 12.03
CA SER A 437 19.28 -5.52 12.37
C SER A 437 19.72 -5.28 13.83
N PHE A 438 19.35 -4.15 14.41
CA PHE A 438 19.54 -3.86 15.84
C PHE A 438 18.44 -4.43 16.74
N ALA A 439 17.56 -5.29 16.20
CA ALA A 439 16.38 -5.80 16.90
C ALA A 439 15.47 -4.69 17.46
N ALA A 440 15.42 -3.54 16.81
CA ALA A 440 14.54 -2.44 17.17
C ALA A 440 13.10 -2.77 16.74
N PRO A 441 12.10 -2.59 17.61
CA PRO A 441 10.71 -2.55 17.19
C PRO A 441 10.47 -1.29 16.34
N VAL A 442 10.11 -1.47 15.09
CA VAL A 442 9.83 -0.37 14.16
C VAL A 442 8.33 -0.29 13.91
N ASP A 443 7.78 0.91 13.97
CA ASP A 443 6.44 1.22 13.50
C ASP A 443 6.56 2.19 12.32
N VAL A 444 5.96 1.84 11.18
CA VAL A 444 5.85 2.76 10.04
C VAL A 444 4.61 3.61 10.26
N ILE A 445 4.81 4.88 10.55
CA ILE A 445 3.77 5.79 11.02
C ILE A 445 3.55 6.98 10.08
N SER A 446 2.35 7.55 10.17
CA SER A 446 2.03 8.83 9.54
C SER A 446 2.52 9.99 10.41
N GLU A 447 2.82 11.12 9.81
CA GLU A 447 3.13 12.35 10.53
C GLU A 447 1.99 12.85 11.44
N LYS A 448 0.76 12.36 11.23
CA LYS A 448 -0.40 12.71 12.07
C LYS A 448 -0.42 12.01 13.42
N GLU A 449 0.40 10.95 13.58
CA GLU A 449 0.48 10.20 14.84
C GLU A 449 1.12 11.02 15.97
N ASP A 450 0.83 10.64 17.20
CA ASP A 450 1.52 11.15 18.38
C ASP A 450 2.94 10.57 18.45
N PHE A 451 3.95 11.42 18.52
CA PHE A 451 5.36 11.02 18.56
C PHE A 451 5.85 10.70 19.99
N SER A 452 5.13 11.09 21.03
CA SER A 452 5.56 10.96 22.43
C SER A 452 5.82 9.53 22.87
N GLY A 453 5.19 8.55 22.21
CA GLY A 453 5.37 7.11 22.47
C GLY A 453 6.64 6.50 21.87
N TYR A 454 7.46 7.27 21.16
CA TYR A 454 8.66 6.79 20.47
C TYR A 454 9.92 7.45 21.05
N PRO A 455 10.87 6.68 21.63
CA PRO A 455 12.18 7.22 21.99
C PRO A 455 12.96 7.75 20.78
N PHE A 456 12.77 7.13 19.62
CA PHE A 456 13.44 7.48 18.38
C PHE A 456 12.42 7.69 17.26
N LEU A 457 12.63 8.71 16.47
CA LEU A 457 11.86 9.03 15.26
C LEU A 457 12.82 9.19 14.10
N ILE A 458 12.56 8.52 12.99
CA ILE A 458 13.32 8.69 11.76
C ILE A 458 12.42 9.15 10.62
N ALA A 459 12.87 10.14 9.87
CA ALA A 459 12.19 10.70 8.70
C ALA A 459 13.08 10.56 7.44
N PRO A 460 13.07 9.38 6.78
CA PRO A 460 13.92 9.15 5.61
C PRO A 460 13.45 10.01 4.43
N ALA A 461 14.32 10.89 3.92
CA ALA A 461 14.07 11.76 2.78
C ALA A 461 12.69 12.46 2.84
N TYR A 462 12.36 13.06 3.96
CA TYR A 462 11.06 13.70 4.20
C TYR A 462 11.02 15.10 3.59
N GLN A 463 10.81 15.18 2.28
CA GLN A 463 11.01 16.39 1.48
C GLN A 463 9.94 17.46 1.69
N LEU A 464 8.66 17.05 1.80
CA LEU A 464 7.52 17.95 1.91
C LEU A 464 7.20 18.26 3.37
N LEU A 465 7.36 19.52 3.77
CA LEU A 465 7.08 19.99 5.13
C LEU A 465 6.10 21.17 5.14
N ASP A 466 5.60 21.44 6.33
CA ASP A 466 5.04 22.73 6.75
C ASP A 466 5.60 23.12 8.11
N ASN A 467 5.32 24.35 8.52
CA ASN A 467 5.80 24.86 9.82
C ASN A 467 5.22 24.06 10.99
N ASN A 468 3.99 23.54 10.88
CA ASN A 468 3.36 22.75 11.94
C ASN A 468 4.14 21.47 12.22
N LEU A 469 4.57 20.74 11.19
CA LEU A 469 5.37 19.53 11.39
C LEU A 469 6.74 19.85 11.98
N VAL A 470 7.39 20.93 11.55
CA VAL A 470 8.68 21.38 12.10
C VAL A 470 8.53 21.76 13.58
N GLU A 471 7.45 22.44 13.97
CA GLU A 471 7.15 22.77 15.38
C GLU A 471 6.95 21.50 16.21
N ARG A 472 6.18 20.55 15.72
CA ARG A 472 5.97 19.24 16.38
C ARG A 472 7.27 18.45 16.54
N TRP A 473 8.13 18.43 15.53
CA TRP A 473 9.46 17.82 15.63
C TRP A 473 10.34 18.54 16.66
N THR A 474 10.28 19.88 16.68
CA THR A 474 11.04 20.69 17.64
C THR A 474 10.58 20.41 19.08
N GLU A 475 9.28 20.32 19.30
CA GLU A 475 8.71 19.97 20.61
C GLU A 475 9.08 18.54 21.03
N TYR A 476 9.00 17.60 20.10
CA TYR A 476 9.39 16.20 20.34
C TYR A 476 10.85 16.11 20.81
N VAL A 477 11.77 16.81 20.14
CA VAL A 477 13.20 16.84 20.52
C VAL A 477 13.40 17.53 21.88
N LYS A 478 12.75 18.68 22.12
CA LYS A 478 12.80 19.38 23.43
C LYS A 478 12.33 18.52 24.58
N ASN A 479 11.39 17.60 24.33
CA ASN A 479 10.88 16.65 25.33
C ASN A 479 11.74 15.38 25.46
N GLY A 480 12.94 15.35 24.86
CA GLY A 480 13.92 14.27 25.00
C GLY A 480 13.81 13.17 23.94
N GLY A 481 13.03 13.37 22.89
CA GLY A 481 12.99 12.45 21.74
C GLY A 481 14.20 12.61 20.84
N HIS A 482 14.65 11.51 20.21
CA HIS A 482 15.74 11.53 19.24
C HIS A 482 15.17 11.53 17.81
N LEU A 483 15.38 12.62 17.09
CA LEU A 483 14.95 12.78 15.70
C LEU A 483 16.13 12.57 14.74
N ILE A 484 15.94 11.66 13.77
CA ILE A 484 16.92 11.38 12.71
C ILE A 484 16.34 11.85 11.38
N LEU A 485 16.97 12.87 10.81
CA LEU A 485 16.65 13.37 9.47
C LEU A 485 17.70 12.87 8.48
N THR A 486 17.30 12.64 7.24
CA THR A 486 18.22 12.18 6.19
C THR A 486 18.25 13.17 5.03
N CYS A 487 19.03 12.88 4.01
CA CYS A 487 19.12 13.73 2.82
C CYS A 487 17.74 14.07 2.22
N ARG A 488 17.66 15.18 1.50
CA ARG A 488 16.45 15.73 0.86
C ARG A 488 15.35 16.19 1.82
N THR A 489 15.53 16.15 3.13
CA THR A 489 14.50 16.54 4.10
C THR A 489 14.24 18.05 4.05
N GLY A 490 12.96 18.45 4.04
CA GLY A 490 12.55 19.84 4.23
C GLY A 490 12.77 20.80 3.07
N GLN A 491 13.08 20.29 1.89
CA GLN A 491 13.40 21.13 0.73
C GLN A 491 12.19 21.87 0.15
N LYS A 492 10.97 21.35 0.34
CA LYS A 492 9.75 21.86 -0.31
C LYS A 492 8.59 21.99 0.68
N ASP A 493 7.66 22.87 0.35
CA ASP A 493 6.37 22.97 1.04
C ASP A 493 5.40 21.83 0.65
N ARG A 494 4.19 21.82 1.23
CA ARG A 494 3.17 20.80 0.97
C ARG A 494 2.68 20.74 -0.48
N ASN A 495 2.91 21.78 -1.26
CA ASN A 495 2.57 21.82 -2.69
C ASN A 495 3.77 21.55 -3.60
N ALA A 496 4.86 21.03 -3.03
CA ALA A 496 6.12 20.74 -3.75
C ALA A 496 6.85 22.00 -4.27
N LYS A 497 6.53 23.20 -3.76
CA LYS A 497 7.24 24.44 -4.06
C LYS A 497 8.51 24.50 -3.20
N LEU A 498 9.64 24.85 -3.77
CA LEU A 498 10.84 25.21 -3.02
C LEU A 498 10.57 26.46 -2.16
N TRP A 499 11.15 26.49 -0.98
CA TRP A 499 11.04 27.65 -0.12
C TRP A 499 11.77 28.84 -0.73
N GLU A 500 11.20 30.05 -0.64
CA GLU A 500 11.88 31.30 -0.97
C GLU A 500 12.86 31.68 0.15
N ALA A 501 13.85 30.82 0.37
CA ALA A 501 14.80 30.86 1.45
C ALA A 501 15.98 29.93 1.09
N PRO A 502 17.08 29.91 1.84
CA PRO A 502 18.12 28.88 1.66
C PRO A 502 17.52 27.48 1.68
N LEU A 503 18.08 26.56 0.87
CA LEU A 503 17.53 25.22 0.71
C LEU A 503 17.29 24.54 2.06
N ALA A 504 16.12 23.97 2.25
CA ALA A 504 15.66 23.36 3.50
C ALA A 504 15.64 24.27 4.74
N ALA A 505 15.53 25.61 4.56
CA ALA A 505 15.52 26.58 5.65
C ALA A 505 14.59 26.25 6.84
N PRO A 506 13.39 25.68 6.67
CA PRO A 506 12.52 25.35 7.80
C PRO A 506 13.16 24.43 8.85
N ILE A 507 14.08 23.56 8.45
CA ILE A 507 14.75 22.64 9.41
C ILE A 507 16.09 23.15 9.90
N HIS A 508 16.60 24.30 9.43
CA HIS A 508 17.94 24.77 9.78
C HIS A 508 18.14 24.92 11.28
N GLN A 509 17.21 25.60 11.96
CA GLN A 509 17.30 25.78 13.40
C GLN A 509 17.21 24.45 14.16
N LEU A 510 16.33 23.55 13.75
CA LEU A 510 16.13 22.24 14.35
C LEU A 510 17.35 21.34 14.16
N ALA A 511 17.89 21.28 12.95
CA ALA A 511 19.02 20.44 12.60
C ALA A 511 20.39 21.02 12.96
N GLY A 512 20.47 22.32 13.31
CA GLY A 512 21.75 22.97 13.63
C GLY A 512 22.62 23.25 12.41
N ILE A 513 22.02 23.71 11.32
CA ILE A 513 22.72 24.09 10.10
C ILE A 513 22.47 25.55 9.73
N ASN A 514 23.44 26.20 9.10
CA ASN A 514 23.30 27.54 8.53
C ASN A 514 22.91 27.51 7.06
N SER A 515 23.41 26.50 6.33
CA SER A 515 23.08 26.29 4.92
C SER A 515 23.38 24.87 4.49
N LEU A 516 22.78 24.44 3.39
CA LEU A 516 23.11 23.22 2.70
C LEU A 516 22.97 23.41 1.18
N TYR A 517 23.71 22.64 0.41
CA TYR A 517 23.46 22.39 -1.00
C TYR A 517 23.63 20.88 -1.27
N TYR A 518 23.17 20.41 -2.40
CA TYR A 518 23.26 18.99 -2.74
C TYR A 518 24.15 18.76 -3.96
N ASP A 519 24.66 17.54 -4.04
CA ASP A 519 25.45 17.04 -5.17
C ASP A 519 25.06 15.61 -5.54
N HIS A 520 25.37 15.22 -6.77
CA HIS A 520 25.15 13.90 -7.33
C HIS A 520 26.44 13.33 -7.90
N LEU A 521 26.63 12.02 -7.76
CA LEU A 521 27.69 11.32 -8.45
C LEU A 521 27.16 10.55 -9.66
N PRO A 522 27.96 10.46 -10.74
CA PRO A 522 27.62 9.59 -11.88
C PRO A 522 27.49 8.13 -11.48
N HIS A 523 26.87 7.35 -12.35
CA HIS A 523 26.82 5.89 -12.20
C HIS A 523 28.22 5.31 -12.00
N ASN A 524 28.32 4.34 -11.10
CA ASN A 524 29.56 3.61 -10.78
C ASN A 524 30.68 4.45 -10.13
N LEU A 525 30.42 5.72 -9.79
CA LEU A 525 31.32 6.51 -8.98
C LEU A 525 30.88 6.52 -7.53
N TYR A 526 31.81 6.28 -6.63
CA TYR A 526 31.58 6.34 -5.19
C TYR A 526 32.44 7.42 -4.58
N GLY A 527 31.84 8.29 -3.80
CA GLY A 527 32.54 9.24 -2.97
C GLY A 527 32.87 8.63 -1.61
N LYS A 528 33.60 9.36 -0.79
CA LYS A 528 34.05 8.94 0.52
C LYS A 528 33.60 9.91 1.61
N VAL A 529 33.24 9.36 2.75
CA VAL A 529 32.94 10.06 3.99
C VAL A 529 33.84 9.52 5.08
N ASP A 530 34.51 10.40 5.83
CA ASP A 530 35.25 10.03 7.04
C ASP A 530 34.35 10.17 8.26
N PHE A 531 34.24 9.11 9.03
CA PHE A 531 33.58 9.06 10.32
C PHE A 531 34.57 8.54 11.37
N GLY A 532 35.10 9.44 12.18
CA GLY A 532 36.03 9.07 13.28
C GLY A 532 37.34 8.41 12.77
N GLY A 533 37.84 8.77 11.63
CA GLY A 533 39.07 8.21 11.02
C GLY A 533 38.84 6.96 10.16
N MET A 534 37.59 6.54 9.98
CA MET A 534 37.20 5.45 9.09
C MET A 534 36.50 5.99 7.85
N GLU A 535 36.95 5.56 6.67
CA GLU A 535 36.31 5.95 5.41
C GLU A 535 35.17 5.00 5.04
N TYR A 536 34.03 5.59 4.67
CA TYR A 536 32.83 4.92 4.16
C TYR A 536 32.52 5.41 2.76
N ALA A 537 32.06 4.51 1.90
CA ALA A 537 31.61 4.87 0.56
C ALA A 537 30.18 5.45 0.61
N TRP A 538 29.95 6.46 -0.22
CA TRP A 538 28.60 6.95 -0.53
C TRP A 538 28.41 7.05 -2.04
N ASN A 539 27.17 7.06 -2.49
CA ASN A 539 26.81 7.25 -3.89
C ASN A 539 25.46 7.96 -4.00
N ASN A 540 25.11 8.37 -5.19
CA ASN A 540 23.82 8.90 -5.59
C ASN A 540 23.56 10.35 -5.09
N TRP A 541 23.44 10.60 -3.79
CA TRP A 541 23.03 11.90 -3.22
C TRP A 541 23.91 12.31 -2.05
N ALA A 542 24.37 13.56 -2.05
CA ALA A 542 25.04 14.20 -0.94
C ALA A 542 24.33 15.50 -0.57
N ASP A 543 23.96 15.68 0.69
CA ASP A 543 23.68 17.00 1.26
C ASP A 543 24.97 17.50 1.91
N VAL A 544 25.51 18.61 1.41
CA VAL A 544 26.74 19.23 1.92
C VAL A 544 26.36 20.31 2.92
N LEU A 545 26.69 20.09 4.18
CA LEU A 545 26.16 20.87 5.31
C LEU A 545 27.17 21.91 5.81
N THR A 546 26.68 23.11 6.17
CA THR A 546 27.41 24.12 6.94
C THR A 546 26.82 24.14 8.36
N PRO A 547 27.50 23.56 9.38
CA PRO A 547 26.98 23.53 10.74
C PRO A 547 26.83 24.93 11.35
N SER A 548 25.85 25.10 12.24
CA SER A 548 25.71 26.26 13.09
C SER A 548 26.54 26.11 14.38
N ALA A 549 26.73 27.21 15.10
CA ALA A 549 27.40 27.17 16.40
C ALA A 549 26.70 26.23 17.37
N GLY A 550 27.44 25.39 18.08
CA GLY A 550 26.94 24.41 19.02
C GLY A 550 26.43 23.11 18.39
N THR A 551 26.78 22.87 17.12
CA THR A 551 26.49 21.60 16.42
C THR A 551 27.78 20.79 16.27
N ASP A 552 27.74 19.54 16.67
CA ASP A 552 28.86 18.59 16.54
C ASP A 552 28.90 18.02 15.12
N VAL A 553 30.07 17.97 14.52
CA VAL A 553 30.29 17.28 13.23
C VAL A 553 30.77 15.88 13.49
N TRP A 554 29.98 14.89 13.09
CA TRP A 554 30.32 13.48 13.28
C TRP A 554 31.01 12.88 12.07
N ALA A 555 30.67 13.34 10.86
CA ALA A 555 31.32 12.87 9.65
C ALA A 555 31.51 14.00 8.65
N VAL A 556 32.57 13.91 7.86
CA VAL A 556 32.92 14.86 6.79
C VAL A 556 33.13 14.16 5.47
N TYR A 557 32.91 14.85 4.37
CA TYR A 557 33.29 14.36 3.06
C TYR A 557 34.82 14.25 2.98
N ALA A 558 35.35 13.11 2.54
CA ALA A 558 36.78 12.84 2.45
C ALA A 558 37.36 13.07 1.05
N ASP A 559 36.52 13.26 0.07
CA ASP A 559 36.87 13.52 -1.33
C ASP A 559 35.98 14.61 -1.95
N GLN A 560 35.98 14.74 -3.25
CA GLN A 560 35.31 15.79 -4.03
C GLN A 560 35.84 17.21 -3.72
N PHE A 561 35.31 18.21 -4.42
CA PHE A 561 35.75 19.62 -4.22
C PHE A 561 35.30 20.20 -2.86
N TYR A 562 34.35 19.55 -2.19
CA TYR A 562 33.87 19.89 -0.85
C TYR A 562 34.46 19.02 0.27
N LYS A 563 35.63 18.42 0.03
CA LYS A 563 36.35 17.70 1.08
C LYS A 563 36.47 18.53 2.37
N GLY A 564 36.13 17.91 3.50
CA GLY A 564 36.14 18.55 4.81
C GLY A 564 34.80 19.19 5.21
N ALA A 565 33.84 19.34 4.27
CA ALA A 565 32.49 19.77 4.61
C ALA A 565 31.73 18.69 5.39
N ALA A 566 30.82 19.11 6.28
CA ALA A 566 30.03 18.19 7.09
C ALA A 566 29.05 17.38 6.23
N SER A 567 28.97 16.07 6.49
CA SER A 567 28.00 15.12 5.92
C SER A 567 27.03 14.58 6.96
N VAL A 568 27.48 14.41 8.23
CA VAL A 568 26.65 14.02 9.36
C VAL A 568 26.92 14.94 10.54
N ILE A 569 25.87 15.44 11.14
CA ILE A 569 25.92 16.37 12.27
C ILE A 569 25.01 15.89 13.40
N HIS A 570 25.28 16.35 14.61
CA HIS A 570 24.46 16.12 15.79
C HIS A 570 24.26 17.42 16.55
N ARG A 571 23.03 17.67 16.97
CA ARG A 571 22.65 18.83 17.75
C ARG A 571 21.89 18.43 19.01
#